data_8ee28b2448f99614ce65e8dddd8bbe19
#
_entry.id   8ee28b2448f99614ce65e8dddd8bbe19
#
_cell.length_a   1.000
_cell.length_b   1.000
_cell.length_c   1.000
_cell.angle_alpha   90.00
_cell.angle_beta   90.00
_cell.angle_gamma   90.00
#
_symmetry.space_group_name_H-M   'P 1'
#
loop_
_entity.id
_entity.type
_entity.pdbx_description
1 polymer ?
#
loop_
_entity_poly.entity_id
_entity_poly.type
_entity_poly.pdbx_seq_one_letter_code
_entity_poly.pdbx_strand_id
1 'polypeptide(L)'
;MSLEIIDPADLIDRHIGPLTILFGYENGKYPHGNSLLIRGSNQAVIVDPCLGVVARKERLPLVDAVFHSHTHEDHIAGTHLFRDVPWYAHELDAQGLETIEDLMEIYGLEGATHDAFKEEIETRFFYPHNGSEVTVFRDGDEFDFGGVKLRVLHTPGHTRGHCCFVVSWGDSPEDTLVFLGDIELTGFGPYYGDAWSDLEDFERSIERLRDVDAGWWLTFHHKGLIESRDQF
;
A
#
# COMPACT_ATOMS: atom_id res chain seq x y z
N MET A 1 -16.33 -7.85 -16.16
CA MET A 1 -15.62 -6.88 -17.01
C MET A 1 -14.24 -7.46 -17.26
N SER A 2 -13.77 -7.60 -18.52
CA SER A 2 -12.43 -8.12 -18.77
C SER A 2 -11.40 -7.22 -18.11
N LEU A 3 -10.41 -7.82 -17.42
CA LEU A 3 -9.19 -7.10 -17.06
C LEU A 3 -8.69 -6.38 -18.32
N GLU A 4 -8.67 -5.07 -18.31
CA GLU A 4 -7.91 -4.35 -19.33
C GLU A 4 -6.47 -4.82 -19.16
N ILE A 5 -5.98 -5.53 -20.16
CA ILE A 5 -4.59 -5.99 -20.18
C ILE A 5 -3.76 -4.73 -20.35
N ILE A 6 -3.20 -4.25 -19.22
CA ILE A 6 -2.26 -3.13 -19.26
C ILE A 6 -1.04 -3.59 -20.06
N ASP A 7 -0.70 -2.87 -21.11
CA ASP A 7 0.59 -3.08 -21.76
C ASP A 7 1.68 -2.66 -20.76
N PRO A 8 2.62 -3.55 -20.38
CA PRO A 8 3.73 -3.17 -19.50
C PRO A 8 4.56 -2.01 -20.02
N ALA A 9 4.46 -1.69 -21.32
CA ALA A 9 5.14 -0.54 -21.92
C ALA A 9 4.49 0.80 -21.54
N ASP A 10 3.24 0.81 -21.11
CA ASP A 10 2.52 2.02 -20.68
C ASP A 10 2.76 2.34 -19.20
N LEU A 11 3.42 1.45 -18.45
CA LEU A 11 3.72 1.63 -17.04
C LEU A 11 5.00 2.46 -16.88
N ILE A 12 4.88 3.54 -16.12
CA ILE A 12 5.97 4.49 -15.85
C ILE A 12 6.57 4.19 -14.49
N ASP A 13 7.89 4.29 -14.37
CA ASP A 13 8.61 4.25 -13.11
C ASP A 13 9.27 5.62 -12.87
N ARG A 14 9.24 6.12 -11.63
CA ARG A 14 9.94 7.35 -11.24
C ARG A 14 10.90 7.07 -10.10
N HIS A 15 12.15 7.53 -10.26
CA HIS A 15 13.18 7.38 -9.23
C HIS A 15 13.33 8.67 -8.44
N ILE A 16 13.43 8.54 -7.11
CA ILE A 16 13.72 9.62 -6.16
C ILE A 16 14.71 9.08 -5.13
N GLY A 17 15.96 9.50 -5.20
CA GLY A 17 17.01 8.92 -4.36
C GLY A 17 17.03 7.38 -4.48
N PRO A 18 16.93 6.66 -3.35
CA PRO A 18 16.92 5.18 -3.34
C PRO A 18 15.53 4.57 -3.61
N LEU A 19 14.53 5.40 -3.88
CA LEU A 19 13.15 4.99 -4.07
C LEU A 19 12.82 4.87 -5.56
N THR A 20 11.95 3.90 -5.89
CA THR A 20 11.33 3.78 -7.20
C THR A 20 9.83 3.67 -7.04
N ILE A 21 9.09 4.62 -7.59
CA ILE A 21 7.64 4.57 -7.64
C ILE A 21 7.25 3.78 -8.88
N LEU A 22 6.52 2.70 -8.68
CA LEU A 22 5.96 1.86 -9.73
C LEU A 22 4.52 2.30 -9.97
N PHE A 23 4.32 3.27 -10.87
CA PHE A 23 2.99 3.78 -11.14
C PHE A 23 2.09 2.72 -11.76
N GLY A 24 0.85 2.67 -11.28
CA GLY A 24 -0.23 1.97 -11.93
C GLY A 24 -0.88 2.81 -13.04
N TYR A 25 -1.85 2.22 -13.73
CA TYR A 25 -2.59 2.90 -14.79
C TYR A 25 -3.30 4.16 -14.26
N GLU A 26 -3.28 5.24 -15.03
CA GLU A 26 -3.88 6.55 -14.67
C GLU A 26 -3.51 7.04 -13.25
N ASN A 27 -2.21 7.00 -12.91
CA ASN A 27 -1.68 7.35 -11.58
C ASN A 27 -2.27 6.51 -10.43
N GLY A 28 -2.51 5.23 -10.66
CA GLY A 28 -3.04 4.32 -9.65
C GLY A 28 -4.55 4.41 -9.49
N LYS A 29 -5.30 4.89 -10.48
CA LYS A 29 -6.76 4.87 -10.40
C LYS A 29 -7.28 3.45 -10.14
N TYR A 30 -8.18 3.30 -9.14
CA TYR A 30 -8.78 2.01 -8.81
C TYR A 30 -9.30 1.27 -10.06
N PRO A 31 -9.06 -0.01 -10.21
CA PRO A 31 -8.47 -0.99 -9.27
C PRO A 31 -6.93 -1.06 -9.27
N HIS A 32 -6.27 -0.11 -9.90
CA HIS A 32 -4.80 -0.02 -9.90
C HIS A 32 -4.34 0.86 -8.75
N GLY A 33 -3.09 0.67 -8.34
CA GLY A 33 -2.44 1.45 -7.31
C GLY A 33 -1.01 1.82 -7.71
N ASN A 34 -0.37 2.64 -6.91
CA ASN A 34 1.03 3.03 -7.04
C ASN A 34 1.85 2.33 -5.96
N SER A 35 2.73 1.42 -6.34
CA SER A 35 3.59 0.70 -5.40
C SER A 35 4.90 1.45 -5.19
N LEU A 36 5.53 1.28 -4.02
CA LEU A 36 6.82 1.88 -3.71
C LEU A 36 7.88 0.79 -3.53
N LEU A 37 8.96 0.87 -4.31
CA LEU A 37 10.15 0.04 -4.13
C LEU A 37 11.22 0.86 -3.41
N ILE A 38 11.73 0.34 -2.30
CA ILE A 38 12.77 0.95 -1.45
C ILE A 38 14.03 0.12 -1.58
N ARG A 39 15.18 0.75 -1.87
CA ARG A 39 16.47 0.07 -2.00
C ARG A 39 17.49 0.69 -1.06
N GLY A 40 17.77 0.01 0.04
CA GLY A 40 18.93 0.30 0.87
C GLY A 40 20.19 -0.44 0.39
N SER A 41 21.31 -0.25 1.10
CA SER A 41 22.55 -0.99 0.81
C SER A 41 22.48 -2.46 1.23
N ASN A 42 21.60 -2.82 2.14
CA ASN A 42 21.50 -4.15 2.73
C ASN A 42 20.28 -4.93 2.23
N GLN A 43 19.16 -4.25 2.03
CA GLN A 43 17.88 -4.87 1.66
C GLN A 43 17.12 -3.99 0.67
N ALA A 44 16.30 -4.65 -0.15
CA ALA A 44 15.28 -4.02 -0.97
C ALA A 44 13.90 -4.51 -0.54
N VAL A 45 12.92 -3.62 -0.43
CA VAL A 45 11.55 -3.97 -0.05
C VAL A 45 10.55 -3.30 -0.97
N ILE A 46 9.38 -3.92 -1.11
CA ILE A 46 8.26 -3.34 -1.86
C ILE A 46 7.09 -3.06 -0.92
N VAL A 47 6.44 -1.92 -1.13
CA VAL A 47 5.23 -1.52 -0.41
C VAL A 47 4.05 -1.64 -1.35
N ASP A 48 2.98 -2.26 -0.88
CA ASP A 48 1.68 -2.44 -1.54
C ASP A 48 1.80 -2.87 -3.01
N PRO A 49 2.25 -4.12 -3.27
CA PRO A 49 2.36 -4.61 -4.65
C PRO A 49 0.98 -4.77 -5.28
N CYS A 50 0.60 -3.77 -6.09
CA CYS A 50 -0.71 -3.67 -6.74
C CYS A 50 -0.79 -4.43 -8.08
N LEU A 51 -1.93 -4.34 -8.78
CA LEU A 51 -2.10 -4.89 -10.14
C LEU A 51 -1.07 -4.37 -11.15
N GLY A 52 -0.56 -3.14 -10.95
CA GLY A 52 0.54 -2.60 -11.75
C GLY A 52 1.83 -3.41 -11.61
N VAL A 53 2.10 -3.98 -10.44
CA VAL A 53 3.22 -4.91 -10.20
C VAL A 53 2.96 -6.24 -10.89
N VAL A 54 1.73 -6.76 -10.80
CA VAL A 54 1.33 -8.00 -11.51
C VAL A 54 1.54 -7.87 -13.02
N ALA A 55 1.18 -6.73 -13.60
CA ALA A 55 1.36 -6.47 -15.03
C ALA A 55 2.83 -6.46 -15.48
N ARG A 56 3.78 -6.12 -14.60
CA ARG A 56 5.22 -6.09 -14.90
C ARG A 56 5.88 -7.47 -15.02
N LYS A 57 5.25 -8.53 -14.54
CA LYS A 57 5.64 -9.96 -14.64
C LYS A 57 7.16 -10.24 -14.70
N GLU A 58 7.76 -10.15 -15.91
CA GLU A 58 9.16 -10.50 -16.16
C GLU A 58 10.17 -9.42 -15.69
N ARG A 59 9.67 -8.25 -15.24
CA ARG A 59 10.48 -7.13 -14.75
C ARG A 59 10.27 -6.92 -13.25
N LEU A 60 9.87 -7.95 -12.52
CA LEU A 60 9.67 -7.85 -11.08
C LEU A 60 10.99 -7.51 -10.38
N PRO A 61 10.96 -6.56 -9.43
CA PRO A 61 12.14 -6.32 -8.63
C PRO A 61 12.44 -7.51 -7.73
N LEU A 62 13.72 -7.80 -7.52
CA LEU A 62 14.13 -8.67 -6.43
C LEU A 62 13.99 -7.86 -5.14
N VAL A 63 13.26 -8.42 -4.17
CA VAL A 63 13.02 -7.82 -2.86
C VAL A 63 13.23 -8.85 -1.77
N ASP A 64 13.55 -8.36 -0.57
CA ASP A 64 13.79 -9.15 0.63
C ASP A 64 12.57 -9.20 1.55
N ALA A 65 11.59 -8.32 1.33
CA ALA A 65 10.33 -8.28 2.08
C ALA A 65 9.24 -7.50 1.33
N VAL A 66 7.99 -7.74 1.73
CA VAL A 66 6.80 -6.98 1.29
C VAL A 66 6.21 -6.29 2.51
N PHE A 67 5.90 -5.01 2.40
CA PHE A 67 5.19 -4.22 3.42
C PHE A 67 3.82 -3.83 2.89
N HIS A 68 2.80 -3.90 3.75
CA HIS A 68 1.43 -3.49 3.41
C HIS A 68 1.01 -2.32 4.28
N SER A 69 0.55 -1.24 3.65
CA SER A 69 -0.07 -0.12 4.38
C SER A 69 -1.36 -0.56 5.07
N HIS A 70 -2.11 -1.40 4.40
CA HIS A 70 -3.29 -2.13 4.89
C HIS A 70 -3.57 -3.32 3.95
N THR A 71 -4.63 -4.07 4.18
CA THR A 71 -4.83 -5.35 3.48
C THR A 71 -6.02 -5.38 2.52
N HIS A 72 -6.46 -4.24 1.97
CA HIS A 72 -7.46 -4.28 0.89
C HIS A 72 -6.92 -4.96 -0.36
N GLU A 73 -7.83 -5.49 -1.16
CA GLU A 73 -7.56 -6.41 -2.27
C GLU A 73 -6.60 -5.86 -3.31
N ASP A 74 -6.68 -4.58 -3.60
CA ASP A 74 -5.84 -3.94 -4.62
C ASP A 74 -4.42 -3.62 -4.13
N HIS A 75 -4.23 -3.45 -2.80
CA HIS A 75 -2.91 -3.29 -2.16
C HIS A 75 -2.14 -4.61 -2.07
N ILE A 76 -2.86 -5.73 -1.97
CA ILE A 76 -2.25 -7.06 -1.83
C ILE A 76 -2.22 -7.86 -3.14
N ALA A 77 -2.77 -7.33 -4.24
CA ALA A 77 -2.97 -8.05 -5.50
C ALA A 77 -1.70 -8.71 -6.06
N GLY A 78 -0.54 -8.07 -5.92
CA GLY A 78 0.75 -8.57 -6.38
C GLY A 78 1.54 -9.36 -5.33
N THR A 79 1.04 -9.47 -4.09
CA THR A 79 1.76 -10.14 -2.99
C THR A 79 2.07 -11.60 -3.28
N HIS A 80 1.18 -12.28 -4.01
CA HIS A 80 1.36 -13.66 -4.43
C HIS A 80 2.62 -13.92 -5.28
N LEU A 81 3.23 -12.87 -5.85
CA LEU A 81 4.47 -12.94 -6.64
C LEU A 81 5.73 -13.00 -5.76
N PHE A 82 5.60 -12.73 -4.45
CA PHE A 82 6.68 -12.60 -3.48
C PHE A 82 6.52 -13.60 -2.31
N ARG A 83 6.25 -14.86 -2.63
CA ARG A 83 5.96 -15.91 -1.62
C ARG A 83 7.17 -16.38 -0.82
N ASP A 84 8.36 -16.12 -1.33
CA ASP A 84 9.61 -16.62 -0.73
C ASP A 84 10.25 -15.60 0.24
N VAL A 85 9.57 -14.47 0.49
CA VAL A 85 10.04 -13.42 1.41
C VAL A 85 8.97 -13.10 2.46
N PRO A 86 9.35 -12.60 3.66
CA PRO A 86 8.39 -12.25 4.70
C PRO A 86 7.47 -11.11 4.27
N TRP A 87 6.22 -11.16 4.74
CA TRP A 87 5.23 -10.11 4.56
C TRP A 87 5.00 -9.39 5.88
N TYR A 88 4.87 -8.08 5.81
CA TYR A 88 4.68 -7.21 6.96
C TYR A 88 3.36 -6.46 6.85
N ALA A 89 2.57 -6.46 7.92
CA ALA A 89 1.33 -5.71 8.03
C ALA A 89 1.12 -5.23 9.48
N HIS A 90 0.27 -4.23 9.67
CA HIS A 90 -0.09 -3.79 11.02
C HIS A 90 -0.87 -4.89 11.75
N GLU A 91 -0.64 -5.03 13.07
CA GLU A 91 -1.26 -6.11 13.89
C GLU A 91 -2.79 -6.16 13.82
N LEU A 92 -3.45 -5.05 13.49
CA LEU A 92 -4.92 -4.97 13.39
C LEU A 92 -5.46 -5.34 12.00
N ASP A 93 -4.61 -5.40 10.97
CA ASP A 93 -5.01 -5.76 9.60
C ASP A 93 -4.36 -7.06 9.10
N ALA A 94 -3.32 -7.56 9.80
CA ALA A 94 -2.52 -8.71 9.36
C ALA A 94 -3.36 -9.96 9.05
N GLN A 95 -4.48 -10.17 9.75
CA GLN A 95 -5.39 -11.29 9.52
C GLN A 95 -5.96 -11.32 8.08
N GLY A 96 -6.11 -10.17 7.42
CA GLY A 96 -6.56 -10.11 6.02
C GLY A 96 -5.58 -10.78 5.03
N LEU A 97 -4.33 -11.04 5.43
CA LEU A 97 -3.36 -11.81 4.67
C LEU A 97 -3.34 -13.30 5.05
N GLU A 98 -3.97 -13.69 6.14
CA GLU A 98 -3.97 -15.07 6.63
C GLU A 98 -5.05 -15.90 5.94
N THR A 99 -6.29 -15.40 5.92
CA THR A 99 -7.41 -16.03 5.20
C THR A 99 -8.25 -15.01 4.44
N ILE A 100 -8.85 -15.46 3.36
CA ILE A 100 -9.78 -14.60 2.59
C ILE A 100 -11.05 -14.30 3.39
N GLU A 101 -11.45 -15.19 4.29
CA GLU A 101 -12.56 -15.00 5.21
C GLU A 101 -12.30 -13.81 6.14
N ASP A 102 -11.09 -13.74 6.71
CA ASP A 102 -10.68 -12.63 7.57
C ASP A 102 -10.56 -11.33 6.78
N LEU A 103 -10.12 -11.38 5.52
CA LEU A 103 -10.14 -10.23 4.64
C LEU A 103 -11.59 -9.74 4.40
N MET A 104 -12.53 -10.65 4.16
CA MET A 104 -13.94 -10.29 3.94
C MET A 104 -14.60 -9.66 5.16
N GLU A 105 -14.12 -9.92 6.39
CA GLU A 105 -14.61 -9.26 7.60
C GLU A 105 -14.31 -7.74 7.61
N ILE A 106 -13.23 -7.31 6.95
CA ILE A 106 -12.86 -5.89 6.83
C ILE A 106 -13.96 -5.12 6.12
N TYR A 107 -14.50 -5.67 5.04
CA TYR A 107 -15.56 -5.05 4.25
C TYR A 107 -16.93 -5.15 4.91
N GLY A 108 -17.21 -6.22 5.68
CA GLY A 108 -18.50 -6.45 6.33
C GLY A 108 -19.66 -6.70 5.38
N LEU A 109 -19.37 -7.19 4.18
CA LEU A 109 -20.39 -7.54 3.18
C LEU A 109 -21.13 -8.81 3.57
N GLU A 110 -22.39 -8.95 3.17
CA GLU A 110 -23.24 -10.11 3.45
C GLU A 110 -23.90 -10.69 2.20
N GLY A 111 -24.27 -11.98 2.27
CA GLY A 111 -25.06 -12.68 1.27
C GLY A 111 -24.42 -12.67 -0.12
N ALA A 112 -25.22 -12.45 -1.16
CA ALA A 112 -24.78 -12.53 -2.55
C ALA A 112 -23.71 -11.47 -2.91
N THR A 113 -23.69 -10.33 -2.22
CA THR A 113 -22.65 -9.28 -2.42
C THR A 113 -21.31 -9.77 -1.87
N HIS A 114 -21.31 -10.39 -0.69
CA HIS A 114 -20.13 -11.02 -0.11
C HIS A 114 -19.54 -12.07 -1.07
N ASP A 115 -20.37 -13.01 -1.55
CA ASP A 115 -19.91 -14.10 -2.39
C ASP A 115 -19.34 -13.61 -3.73
N ALA A 116 -19.99 -12.62 -4.34
CA ALA A 116 -19.54 -12.04 -5.60
C ALA A 116 -18.21 -11.27 -5.44
N PHE A 117 -18.05 -10.51 -4.34
CA PHE A 117 -16.83 -9.77 -4.11
C PHE A 117 -15.67 -10.68 -3.72
N LYS A 118 -15.93 -11.73 -2.92
CA LYS A 118 -14.94 -12.75 -2.63
C LYS A 118 -14.42 -13.42 -3.91
N GLU A 119 -15.32 -13.80 -4.84
CA GLU A 119 -14.93 -14.34 -6.16
C GLU A 119 -14.08 -13.31 -6.95
N GLU A 120 -14.42 -12.02 -6.90
CA GLU A 120 -13.64 -10.98 -7.56
C GLU A 120 -12.23 -10.86 -6.95
N ILE A 121 -12.11 -10.90 -5.63
CA ILE A 121 -10.82 -10.87 -4.93
C ILE A 121 -9.94 -12.06 -5.33
N GLU A 122 -10.51 -13.27 -5.39
CA GLU A 122 -9.77 -14.46 -5.78
C GLU A 122 -9.31 -14.43 -7.24
N THR A 123 -10.18 -13.98 -8.15
CA THR A 123 -9.95 -14.12 -9.60
C THR A 123 -9.28 -12.91 -10.23
N ARG A 124 -9.55 -11.70 -9.73
CA ARG A 124 -9.07 -10.45 -10.30
C ARG A 124 -7.88 -9.88 -9.53
N PHE A 125 -7.92 -9.99 -8.21
CA PHE A 125 -6.87 -9.45 -7.33
C PHE A 125 -5.91 -10.52 -6.83
N PHE A 126 -6.07 -11.78 -7.24
CA PHE A 126 -5.12 -12.86 -7.00
C PHE A 126 -4.77 -13.07 -5.53
N TYR A 127 -5.79 -13.15 -4.66
CA TYR A 127 -5.58 -13.32 -3.22
C TYR A 127 -4.44 -14.29 -2.91
N PRO A 128 -3.48 -13.91 -2.05
CA PRO A 128 -2.23 -14.66 -1.90
C PRO A 128 -2.35 -15.90 -0.99
N HIS A 129 -3.27 -16.82 -1.32
CA HIS A 129 -3.45 -18.08 -0.58
C HIS A 129 -2.12 -18.78 -0.28
N ASN A 130 -1.99 -19.33 0.93
CA ASN A 130 -0.81 -20.08 1.38
C ASN A 130 0.48 -19.26 1.22
N GLY A 131 0.44 -18.02 1.65
CA GLY A 131 1.55 -17.09 1.56
C GLY A 131 2.65 -17.33 2.59
N SER A 132 3.59 -16.39 2.64
CA SER A 132 4.64 -16.32 3.64
C SER A 132 4.08 -16.05 5.04
N GLU A 133 4.89 -16.31 6.07
CA GLU A 133 4.57 -15.88 7.43
C GLU A 133 4.38 -14.38 7.49
N VAL A 134 3.26 -13.92 8.07
CA VAL A 134 2.98 -12.51 8.26
C VAL A 134 3.66 -12.04 9.53
N THR A 135 4.57 -11.09 9.41
CA THR A 135 5.21 -10.42 10.54
C THR A 135 4.45 -9.14 10.84
N VAL A 136 4.03 -8.98 12.08
CA VAL A 136 3.28 -7.78 12.48
C VAL A 136 4.21 -6.64 12.89
N PHE A 137 3.80 -5.42 12.55
CA PHE A 137 4.39 -4.18 13.05
C PHE A 137 3.33 -3.32 13.76
N ARG A 138 3.80 -2.29 14.45
CA ARG A 138 2.99 -1.34 15.22
C ARG A 138 3.40 0.09 14.92
N ASP A 139 2.59 1.01 15.44
CA ASP A 139 2.91 2.43 15.39
C ASP A 139 4.30 2.74 15.95
N GLY A 140 5.06 3.53 15.19
CA GLY A 140 6.42 3.96 15.56
C GLY A 140 7.52 2.94 15.30
N ASP A 141 7.21 1.72 14.85
CA ASP A 141 8.25 0.77 14.45
C ASP A 141 9.10 1.32 13.31
N GLU A 142 10.40 1.06 13.38
CA GLU A 142 11.38 1.52 12.40
C GLU A 142 12.17 0.34 11.81
N PHE A 143 12.36 0.39 10.49
CA PHE A 143 13.12 -0.60 9.73
C PHE A 143 14.25 0.13 8.99
N ASP A 144 15.50 -0.34 9.13
CA ASP A 144 16.66 0.21 8.44
C ASP A 144 17.16 -0.79 7.38
N PHE A 145 17.03 -0.41 6.12
CA PHE A 145 17.40 -1.23 4.96
C PHE A 145 18.85 -0.99 4.50
N GLY A 146 19.63 -0.27 5.31
CA GLY A 146 21.01 0.13 4.99
C GLY A 146 21.05 1.53 4.41
N GLY A 147 20.91 2.54 5.29
CA GLY A 147 20.90 3.96 4.95
C GLY A 147 19.57 4.49 4.42
N VAL A 148 18.55 3.64 4.36
CA VAL A 148 17.15 4.03 4.09
C VAL A 148 16.30 3.48 5.21
N LYS A 149 15.56 4.35 5.89
CA LYS A 149 14.70 4.00 7.02
C LYS A 149 13.23 4.13 6.63
N LEU A 150 12.43 3.16 7.05
CA LEU A 150 10.98 3.21 7.01
C LEU A 150 10.46 3.27 8.44
N ARG A 151 9.70 4.29 8.77
CA ARG A 151 8.98 4.41 10.05
C ARG A 151 7.48 4.27 9.81
N VAL A 152 6.86 3.41 10.60
CA VAL A 152 5.41 3.18 10.58
C VAL A 152 4.71 4.34 11.28
N LEU A 153 3.73 4.91 10.63
CA LEU A 153 2.81 5.88 11.20
C LEU A 153 1.39 5.29 11.11
N HIS A 154 0.87 4.77 12.22
CA HIS A 154 -0.46 4.19 12.26
C HIS A 154 -1.50 5.30 12.05
N THR A 155 -2.26 5.19 10.99
CA THR A 155 -3.25 6.17 10.53
C THR A 155 -4.59 5.47 10.26
N PRO A 156 -5.25 4.98 11.34
CA PRO A 156 -6.52 4.26 11.20
C PRO A 156 -7.63 5.16 10.67
N GLY A 157 -8.72 4.53 10.22
CA GLY A 157 -9.93 5.19 9.76
C GLY A 157 -10.42 4.69 8.41
N HIS A 158 -9.50 4.41 7.48
CA HIS A 158 -9.80 3.66 6.26
C HIS A 158 -10.00 2.17 6.58
N THR A 159 -9.00 1.57 7.24
CA THR A 159 -9.13 0.32 7.99
C THR A 159 -8.64 0.53 9.42
N ARG A 160 -8.79 -0.48 10.29
CA ARG A 160 -8.29 -0.42 11.66
C ARG A 160 -6.77 -0.39 11.74
N GLY A 161 -6.09 -1.09 10.84
CA GLY A 161 -4.64 -1.21 10.82
C GLY A 161 -3.97 -0.39 9.73
N HIS A 162 -4.70 0.51 9.03
CA HIS A 162 -4.10 1.35 8.01
C HIS A 162 -2.92 2.16 8.54
N CYS A 163 -1.83 2.20 7.77
CA CYS A 163 -0.60 2.94 8.09
C CYS A 163 -0.10 3.75 6.90
N CYS A 164 0.38 4.95 7.19
CA CYS A 164 1.31 5.63 6.30
C CYS A 164 2.75 5.19 6.63
N PHE A 165 3.64 5.23 5.65
CA PHE A 165 5.06 4.96 5.85
C PHE A 165 5.88 6.22 5.58
N VAL A 166 6.67 6.64 6.57
CA VAL A 166 7.62 7.72 6.43
C VAL A 166 8.97 7.11 6.07
N VAL A 167 9.42 7.33 4.84
CA VAL A 167 10.67 6.77 4.31
C VAL A 167 11.70 7.87 4.16
N SER A 168 12.84 7.75 4.86
CA SER A 168 13.93 8.73 4.84
C SER A 168 15.26 8.10 4.43
N TRP A 169 16.08 8.86 3.68
CA TRP A 169 17.42 8.45 3.21
C TRP A 169 18.49 9.55 3.44
N GLY A 170 18.15 10.55 4.22
CA GLY A 170 19.00 11.66 4.65
C GLY A 170 18.38 12.40 5.83
N ASP A 171 18.92 13.56 6.16
CA ASP A 171 18.53 14.34 7.33
C ASP A 171 17.60 15.52 6.99
N SER A 172 17.29 15.72 5.70
CA SER A 172 16.46 16.84 5.25
C SER A 172 15.05 16.37 4.82
N PRO A 173 14.05 17.26 4.85
CA PRO A 173 12.72 16.93 4.33
C PRO A 173 12.73 16.48 2.88
N GLU A 174 13.63 17.02 2.04
CA GLU A 174 13.80 16.63 0.63
C GLU A 174 14.26 15.18 0.48
N ASP A 175 14.86 14.60 1.53
CA ASP A 175 15.28 13.21 1.62
C ASP A 175 14.23 12.34 2.33
N THR A 176 12.97 12.78 2.36
CA THR A 176 11.87 12.09 3.01
C THR A 176 10.66 12.02 2.10
N LEU A 177 10.09 10.80 1.97
CA LEU A 177 8.84 10.53 1.29
C LEU A 177 7.83 9.93 2.27
N VAL A 178 6.59 10.40 2.25
CA VAL A 178 5.47 9.76 2.93
C VAL A 178 4.65 8.98 1.92
N PHE A 179 4.57 7.66 2.10
CA PHE A 179 3.62 6.81 1.41
C PHE A 179 2.31 6.84 2.19
N LEU A 180 1.24 7.30 1.57
CA LEU A 180 -0.02 7.62 2.23
C LEU A 180 -1.00 6.45 2.31
N GLY A 181 -0.80 5.38 1.50
CA GLY A 181 -1.85 4.38 1.32
C GLY A 181 -3.13 5.07 0.85
N ASP A 182 -4.25 4.79 1.51
CA ASP A 182 -5.58 5.29 1.18
C ASP A 182 -6.11 6.38 2.12
N ILE A 183 -5.21 7.00 2.88
CA ILE A 183 -5.55 8.21 3.61
C ILE A 183 -5.35 9.43 2.71
N GLU A 184 -6.24 9.61 1.73
CA GLU A 184 -6.17 10.72 0.77
C GLU A 184 -7.48 11.50 0.70
N LEU A 185 -7.38 12.80 0.44
CA LEU A 185 -8.52 13.72 0.26
C LEU A 185 -8.60 14.20 -1.18
N THR A 186 -8.70 13.28 -2.13
CA THR A 186 -8.91 13.62 -3.54
C THR A 186 -10.37 13.99 -3.81
N GLY A 187 -10.72 14.28 -5.06
CA GLY A 187 -12.07 14.68 -5.43
C GLY A 187 -13.19 13.69 -5.10
N PHE A 188 -12.84 12.45 -4.76
CA PHE A 188 -13.77 11.45 -4.25
C PHE A 188 -14.04 11.66 -2.74
N GLY A 189 -13.08 12.18 -1.99
CA GLY A 189 -13.12 12.31 -0.53
C GLY A 189 -12.59 11.06 0.19
N PRO A 190 -12.65 11.04 1.53
CA PRO A 190 -12.18 9.90 2.30
C PRO A 190 -13.05 8.66 2.03
N TYR A 191 -12.43 7.51 1.85
CA TYR A 191 -13.13 6.24 1.79
C TYR A 191 -13.20 5.60 3.17
N TYR A 192 -14.41 5.50 3.72
CA TYR A 192 -14.71 4.96 5.05
C TYR A 192 -16.02 4.14 5.07
N GLY A 193 -16.28 3.42 3.98
CA GLY A 193 -17.54 2.69 3.77
C GLY A 193 -17.55 1.25 4.29
N ASP A 194 -16.42 0.70 4.69
CA ASP A 194 -16.28 -0.68 5.14
C ASP A 194 -16.61 -0.84 6.63
N ALA A 195 -16.84 -2.08 7.06
CA ALA A 195 -17.15 -2.37 8.46
C ALA A 195 -16.02 -1.99 9.43
N TRP A 196 -14.78 -1.94 8.95
CA TRP A 196 -13.61 -1.57 9.75
C TRP A 196 -13.19 -0.10 9.57
N SER A 197 -13.95 0.66 8.81
CA SER A 197 -13.71 2.10 8.67
C SER A 197 -14.28 2.88 9.85
N ASP A 198 -13.63 3.99 10.20
CA ASP A 198 -14.06 4.94 11.23
C ASP A 198 -13.68 6.37 10.85
N LEU A 199 -14.68 7.23 10.68
CA LEU A 199 -14.46 8.62 10.24
C LEU A 199 -13.71 9.46 11.28
N GLU A 200 -13.98 9.27 12.58
CA GLU A 200 -13.28 10.03 13.62
C GLU A 200 -11.81 9.64 13.71
N ASP A 201 -11.49 8.35 13.51
CA ASP A 201 -10.10 7.88 13.41
C ASP A 201 -9.45 8.45 12.16
N PHE A 202 -10.16 8.50 11.02
CA PHE A 202 -9.66 9.08 9.79
C PHE A 202 -9.29 10.57 9.94
N GLU A 203 -10.17 11.36 10.58
CA GLU A 203 -9.89 12.76 10.87
C GLU A 203 -8.68 12.94 11.78
N ARG A 204 -8.55 12.14 12.84
CA ARG A 204 -7.38 12.15 13.74
C ARG A 204 -6.09 11.79 12.99
N SER A 205 -6.17 10.85 12.07
CA SER A 205 -5.04 10.42 11.25
C SER A 205 -4.56 11.52 10.30
N ILE A 206 -5.47 12.27 9.69
CA ILE A 206 -5.12 13.44 8.86
C ILE A 206 -4.43 14.52 9.72
N GLU A 207 -4.96 14.82 10.92
CA GLU A 207 -4.31 15.79 11.81
C GLU A 207 -2.89 15.35 12.18
N ARG A 208 -2.68 14.04 12.39
CA ARG A 208 -1.36 13.47 12.68
C ARG A 208 -0.37 13.67 11.54
N LEU A 209 -0.82 13.62 10.29
CA LEU A 209 0.02 13.84 9.10
C LEU A 209 0.51 15.29 8.98
N ARG A 210 -0.15 16.26 9.62
CA ARG A 210 0.27 17.67 9.61
C ARG A 210 1.62 17.91 10.28
N ASP A 211 2.00 17.05 11.22
CA ASP A 211 3.25 17.14 11.95
C ASP A 211 4.44 16.48 11.23
N VAL A 212 4.18 15.81 10.09
CA VAL A 212 5.23 15.15 9.31
C VAL A 212 5.85 16.14 8.33
N ASP A 213 7.16 16.33 8.45
CA ASP A 213 7.95 17.16 7.54
C ASP A 213 8.60 16.28 6.47
N ALA A 214 8.13 16.40 5.21
CA ALA A 214 8.59 15.62 4.08
C ALA A 214 8.47 16.42 2.78
N GLY A 215 9.44 16.24 1.89
CA GLY A 215 9.46 16.88 0.58
C GLY A 215 8.61 16.14 -0.46
N TRP A 216 8.30 14.86 -0.21
CA TRP A 216 7.58 14.02 -1.16
C TRP A 216 6.42 13.29 -0.49
N TRP A 217 5.28 13.22 -1.22
CA TRP A 217 4.08 12.55 -0.75
C TRP A 217 3.55 11.66 -1.87
N LEU A 218 3.35 10.38 -1.60
CA LEU A 218 2.86 9.42 -2.60
C LEU A 218 1.50 8.88 -2.16
N THR A 219 0.47 9.17 -2.93
CA THR A 219 -0.84 8.52 -2.77
C THR A 219 -0.84 7.18 -3.49
N PHE A 220 -1.54 6.20 -2.96
CA PHE A 220 -1.71 4.93 -3.66
C PHE A 220 -2.61 5.12 -4.88
N HIS A 221 -3.67 5.93 -4.75
CA HIS A 221 -4.59 6.23 -5.85
C HIS A 221 -4.47 7.68 -6.38
N HIS A 222 -4.99 7.89 -7.58
CA HIS A 222 -5.37 9.16 -8.23
C HIS A 222 -4.28 10.21 -8.42
N LYS A 223 -3.74 10.80 -7.35
CA LYS A 223 -2.78 11.92 -7.49
C LYS A 223 -1.36 11.44 -7.77
N GLY A 224 -1.00 10.25 -7.29
CA GLY A 224 0.35 9.74 -7.41
C GLY A 224 1.33 10.55 -6.56
N LEU A 225 2.45 10.96 -7.15
CA LEU A 225 3.49 11.70 -6.44
C LEU A 225 3.20 13.20 -6.43
N ILE A 226 3.23 13.79 -5.24
CA ILE A 226 3.08 15.22 -4.99
C ILE A 226 4.29 15.77 -4.25
N GLU A 227 4.68 17.02 -4.58
CA GLU A 227 5.90 17.68 -4.11
C GLU A 227 5.64 18.66 -2.96
N SER A 228 4.39 18.77 -2.52
CA SER A 228 4.00 19.66 -1.43
C SER A 228 2.78 19.10 -0.72
N ARG A 229 2.82 19.12 0.61
CA ARG A 229 1.66 18.79 1.46
C ARG A 229 0.41 19.61 1.14
N ASP A 230 0.56 20.82 0.63
CA ASP A 230 -0.56 21.69 0.27
C ASP A 230 -1.41 21.13 -0.91
N GLN A 231 -0.91 20.10 -1.59
CA GLN A 231 -1.60 19.41 -2.69
C GLN A 231 -2.34 18.15 -2.24
N PHE A 232 -2.13 17.77 -1.00
CA PHE A 232 -2.72 16.59 -0.35
C PHE A 232 -4.03 16.92 0.37
#